data_6ba4ce15ccf4ede9e111901ebec32d10
#
_entry.id   6ba4ce15ccf4ede9e111901ebec32d10
#
_cell.length_a   1.000
_cell.length_b   1.000
_cell.length_c   1.000
_cell.angle_alpha   90.00
_cell.angle_beta   90.00
_cell.angle_gamma   90.00
#
_symmetry.space_group_name_H-M   'P 1'
#
loop_
_entity.id
_entity.type
_entity.pdbx_description
1 polymer ?
#
loop_
_entity_poly.entity_id
_entity_poly.type
_entity_poly.pdbx_seq_one_letter_code
_entity_poly.pdbx_strand_id
1 'polypeptide(L)'
;MINPVKLKAMKQLKKEFDDLQRNPITSLGVTVGLINPNNIFKWKITMFGPSDTPYAGGLFFLEADFPEDYPKNGPKIKFLTKIFHCNVFNWGICISTLNHWVPTPMERVLSDIFALFYSNNPDNSEQPSREYKTNRALFEQHCREWVKLYAKP
;
A
#
# COMPACT_ATOMS: atom_id res chain seq x y z
N MET A 1 6.76 -19.70 -24.70
CA MET A 1 6.40 -18.43 -25.39
C MET A 1 5.42 -17.64 -24.53
N ILE A 2 5.69 -16.36 -24.33
CA ILE A 2 4.80 -15.48 -23.57
C ILE A 2 3.62 -15.10 -24.46
N ASN A 3 2.38 -15.20 -23.93
CA ASN A 3 1.22 -14.79 -24.69
C ASN A 3 1.17 -13.26 -24.82
N PRO A 4 0.45 -12.72 -25.82
CA PRO A 4 0.41 -11.27 -26.08
C PRO A 4 -0.15 -10.45 -24.92
N VAL A 5 -1.11 -10.99 -24.15
CA VAL A 5 -1.70 -10.31 -23.01
C VAL A 5 -0.66 -10.11 -21.92
N LYS A 6 0.06 -11.15 -21.57
CA LYS A 6 1.14 -11.11 -20.55
C LYS A 6 2.25 -10.16 -20.99
N LEU A 7 2.64 -10.21 -22.27
CA LEU A 7 3.68 -9.32 -22.79
C LEU A 7 3.26 -7.85 -22.70
N LYS A 8 2.02 -7.55 -22.99
CA LYS A 8 1.48 -6.18 -22.87
C LYS A 8 1.51 -5.72 -21.42
N ALA A 9 1.11 -6.59 -20.48
CA ALA A 9 1.16 -6.29 -19.05
C ALA A 9 2.60 -6.02 -18.59
N MET A 10 3.55 -6.84 -19.03
CA MET A 10 4.97 -6.65 -18.69
C MET A 10 5.49 -5.29 -19.16
N LYS A 11 5.16 -4.90 -20.38
CA LYS A 11 5.58 -3.60 -20.94
C LYS A 11 4.97 -2.43 -20.16
N GLN A 12 3.70 -2.53 -19.82
CA GLN A 12 3.01 -1.50 -19.04
C GLN A 12 3.62 -1.38 -17.64
N LEU A 13 3.84 -2.50 -16.97
CA LEU A 13 4.43 -2.51 -15.63
C LEU A 13 5.85 -1.98 -15.63
N LYS A 14 6.65 -2.36 -16.64
CA LYS A 14 8.02 -1.84 -16.75
C LYS A 14 8.01 -0.33 -16.94
N LYS A 15 7.11 0.17 -17.78
CA LYS A 15 6.98 1.62 -18.02
C LYS A 15 6.63 2.35 -16.73
N GLU A 16 5.62 1.89 -16.00
CA GLU A 16 5.21 2.52 -14.74
C GLU A 16 6.30 2.43 -13.69
N PHE A 17 6.97 1.28 -13.60
CA PHE A 17 8.08 1.09 -12.66
C PHE A 17 9.23 2.06 -12.97
N ASP A 18 9.64 2.12 -14.23
CA ASP A 18 10.75 3.01 -14.65
C ASP A 18 10.38 4.49 -14.44
N ASP A 19 9.12 4.86 -14.70
CA ASP A 19 8.64 6.22 -14.47
C ASP A 19 8.73 6.58 -12.98
N LEU A 20 8.36 5.67 -12.08
CA LEU A 20 8.45 5.88 -10.63
C LEU A 20 9.90 5.91 -10.15
N GLN A 21 10.81 5.20 -10.80
CA GLN A 21 12.24 5.29 -10.47
C GLN A 21 12.82 6.64 -10.87
N ARG A 22 12.42 7.19 -12.02
CA ARG A 22 12.88 8.50 -12.49
C ARG A 22 12.22 9.66 -11.75
N ASN A 23 10.94 9.52 -11.42
CA ASN A 23 10.13 10.53 -10.73
C ASN A 23 9.50 9.91 -9.47
N PRO A 24 10.34 9.66 -8.45
CA PRO A 24 9.82 8.98 -7.25
C PRO A 24 8.86 9.88 -6.47
N ILE A 25 7.91 9.26 -5.78
CA ILE A 25 6.98 9.95 -4.89
C ILE A 25 7.69 10.25 -3.56
N THR A 26 8.90 10.83 -3.66
CA THR A 26 9.78 11.05 -2.51
C THR A 26 9.23 12.09 -1.54
N SER A 27 8.44 13.05 -2.03
CA SER A 27 7.78 14.03 -1.16
C SER A 27 6.81 13.35 -0.17
N LEU A 28 6.34 12.16 -0.51
CA LEU A 28 5.49 11.34 0.36
C LEU A 28 6.28 10.28 1.12
N GLY A 29 7.60 10.13 0.86
CA GLY A 29 8.38 9.06 1.47
C GLY A 29 8.02 7.68 0.96
N VAL A 30 7.61 7.57 -0.31
CA VAL A 30 7.23 6.30 -0.94
C VAL A 30 8.28 5.90 -1.95
N THR A 31 8.77 4.67 -1.87
CA THR A 31 9.70 4.11 -2.86
C THR A 31 9.21 2.76 -3.34
N VAL A 32 9.58 2.40 -4.57
CA VAL A 32 9.25 1.10 -5.16
C VAL A 32 10.52 0.37 -5.60
N GLY A 33 10.50 -0.95 -5.50
CA GLY A 33 11.57 -1.82 -5.95
C GLY A 33 10.99 -3.15 -6.39
N LEU A 34 11.84 -4.04 -6.90
CA LEU A 34 11.46 -5.39 -7.27
C LEU A 34 11.93 -6.35 -6.19
N ILE A 35 11.08 -7.32 -5.85
CA ILE A 35 11.46 -8.42 -4.95
C ILE A 35 12.46 -9.32 -5.65
N ASN A 36 12.16 -9.65 -6.92
CA ASN A 36 13.04 -10.42 -7.79
C ASN A 36 13.28 -9.59 -9.06
N PRO A 37 14.54 -9.26 -9.41
CA PRO A 37 14.83 -8.41 -10.58
C PRO A 37 14.32 -9.00 -11.91
N ASN A 38 14.03 -10.29 -11.96
CA ASN A 38 13.50 -10.95 -13.14
C ASN A 38 11.97 -11.03 -13.18
N ASN A 39 11.27 -10.46 -12.18
CA ASN A 39 9.82 -10.55 -12.10
C ASN A 39 9.20 -9.16 -11.88
N ILE A 40 8.74 -8.55 -12.98
CA ILE A 40 8.08 -7.22 -12.93
C ILE A 40 6.68 -7.29 -12.32
N PHE A 41 6.10 -8.46 -12.12
CA PHE A 41 4.74 -8.64 -11.58
C PHE A 41 4.69 -8.57 -10.05
N LYS A 42 5.82 -8.47 -9.37
CA LYS A 42 5.87 -8.32 -7.92
C LYS A 42 6.75 -7.14 -7.53
N TRP A 43 6.13 -6.15 -6.90
CA TRP A 43 6.85 -4.96 -6.44
C TRP A 43 6.92 -4.96 -4.92
N LYS A 44 8.02 -4.45 -4.40
CA LYS A 44 8.18 -4.09 -3.00
C LYS A 44 8.01 -2.59 -2.87
N ILE A 45 7.16 -2.18 -1.94
CA ILE A 45 6.88 -0.77 -1.70
C ILE A 45 7.30 -0.44 -0.28
N THR A 46 7.92 0.72 -0.10
CA THR A 46 8.33 1.20 1.21
C THR A 46 7.67 2.55 1.46
N MET A 47 7.04 2.71 2.62
CA MET A 47 6.40 3.96 3.03
C MET A 47 6.83 4.33 4.44
N PHE A 48 7.11 5.61 4.66
CA PHE A 48 7.35 6.14 6.00
C PHE A 48 6.06 6.76 6.54
N GLY A 49 5.73 6.46 7.79
CA GLY A 49 4.60 7.08 8.46
C GLY A 49 4.83 8.58 8.64
N PRO A 50 3.86 9.43 8.22
CA PRO A 50 4.04 10.87 8.32
C PRO A 50 4.16 11.37 9.76
N SER A 51 4.97 12.41 9.96
CA SER A 51 5.32 12.91 11.30
C SER A 51 4.12 13.48 12.08
N ASP A 52 3.07 13.89 11.38
CA ASP A 52 1.88 14.46 11.98
C ASP A 52 0.73 13.46 12.15
N THR A 53 1.05 12.18 12.14
CA THR A 53 0.08 11.08 12.29
C THR A 53 0.49 10.15 13.43
N PRO A 54 -0.42 9.29 13.94
CA PRO A 54 -0.07 8.27 14.93
C PRO A 54 0.90 7.20 14.41
N TYR A 55 1.18 7.21 13.10
CA TYR A 55 2.11 6.28 12.45
C TYR A 55 3.52 6.86 12.31
N ALA A 56 3.75 8.04 12.85
CA ALA A 56 5.02 8.75 12.77
C ALA A 56 6.21 7.87 13.19
N GLY A 57 7.27 7.95 12.42
CA GLY A 57 8.49 7.18 12.68
C GLY A 57 8.44 5.74 12.22
N GLY A 58 7.30 5.27 11.69
CA GLY A 58 7.17 3.91 11.20
C GLY A 58 7.72 3.75 9.79
N LEU A 59 8.37 2.61 9.56
CA LEU A 59 8.79 2.17 8.23
C LEU A 59 7.93 0.97 7.86
N PHE A 60 7.13 1.12 6.81
CA PHE A 60 6.16 0.11 6.39
C PHE A 60 6.54 -0.47 5.04
N PHE A 61 6.56 -1.80 4.98
CA PHE A 61 6.79 -2.54 3.75
C PHE A 61 5.47 -3.09 3.24
N LEU A 62 5.24 -2.92 1.95
CA LEU A 62 4.07 -3.46 1.25
C LEU A 62 4.53 -4.30 0.08
N GLU A 63 3.65 -5.19 -0.38
CA GLU A 63 3.88 -5.99 -1.57
C GLU A 63 2.71 -5.77 -2.53
N ALA A 64 3.04 -5.52 -3.80
CA ALA A 64 2.06 -5.47 -4.88
C ALA A 64 2.26 -6.67 -5.79
N ASP A 65 1.19 -7.42 -6.03
CA ASP A 65 1.18 -8.60 -6.88
C ASP A 65 0.23 -8.32 -8.05
N PHE A 66 0.78 -8.25 -9.25
CA PHE A 66 0.05 -7.85 -10.46
C PHE A 66 -0.41 -9.08 -11.24
N PRO A 67 -1.67 -9.07 -11.74
CA PRO A 67 -2.15 -10.14 -12.61
C PRO A 67 -1.53 -10.05 -14.01
N GLU A 68 -1.52 -11.18 -14.71
CA GLU A 68 -0.94 -11.24 -16.06
C GLU A 68 -1.70 -10.41 -17.09
N ASP A 69 -2.94 -10.04 -16.80
CA ASP A 69 -3.77 -9.20 -17.67
C ASP A 69 -3.84 -7.73 -17.21
N TYR A 70 -2.95 -7.32 -16.31
CA TYR A 70 -2.84 -5.91 -15.91
C TYR A 70 -2.69 -5.01 -17.15
N PRO A 71 -3.35 -3.86 -17.25
CA PRO A 71 -4.13 -3.16 -16.22
C PRO A 71 -5.64 -3.46 -16.25
N LYS A 72 -6.10 -4.45 -17.03
CA LYS A 72 -7.51 -4.82 -17.07
C LYS A 72 -8.00 -5.20 -15.68
N ASN A 73 -7.27 -6.08 -15.00
CA ASN A 73 -7.46 -6.36 -13.59
C ASN A 73 -6.33 -5.73 -12.79
N GLY A 74 -6.66 -5.30 -11.57
CA GLY A 74 -5.75 -4.54 -10.74
C GLY A 74 -4.85 -5.39 -9.85
N PRO A 75 -3.85 -4.76 -9.21
CA PRO A 75 -2.95 -5.45 -8.31
C PRO A 75 -3.63 -5.84 -7.00
N LYS A 76 -3.09 -6.88 -6.37
CA LYS A 76 -3.35 -7.19 -4.97
C LYS A 76 -2.23 -6.57 -4.16
N ILE A 77 -2.57 -5.70 -3.23
CA ILE A 77 -1.59 -4.99 -2.41
C ILE A 77 -1.88 -5.26 -0.94
N LYS A 78 -0.85 -5.59 -0.21
CA LYS A 78 -0.95 -5.84 1.23
C LYS A 78 0.23 -5.24 1.97
N PHE A 79 -0.02 -4.87 3.23
CA PHE A 79 1.05 -4.51 4.16
C PHE A 79 1.73 -5.78 4.64
N LEU A 80 3.05 -5.84 4.51
CA LEU A 80 3.86 -6.89 5.10
C LEU A 80 4.19 -6.55 6.56
N THR A 81 4.33 -5.26 6.85
CA THR A 81 4.52 -4.75 8.21
C THR A 81 3.17 -4.60 8.88
N LYS A 82 3.04 -5.07 10.11
CA LYS A 82 1.79 -4.92 10.87
C LYS A 82 1.52 -3.45 11.17
N ILE A 83 0.29 -3.04 10.96
CA ILE A 83 -0.19 -1.67 11.20
C ILE A 83 -1.57 -1.72 11.86
N PHE A 84 -1.79 -0.85 12.84
CA PHE A 84 -3.09 -0.76 13.51
C PHE A 84 -3.95 0.27 12.76
N HIS A 85 -4.82 -0.21 11.88
CA HIS A 85 -5.58 0.65 10.97
C HIS A 85 -6.94 0.03 10.63
N CYS A 86 -7.99 0.86 10.60
CA CYS A 86 -9.36 0.41 10.31
C CYS A 86 -9.51 -0.28 8.95
N ASN A 87 -8.69 0.06 7.98
CA ASN A 87 -8.87 -0.36 6.58
C ASN A 87 -7.73 -1.23 6.05
N VAL A 88 -6.86 -1.72 6.93
CA VAL A 88 -5.76 -2.63 6.56
C VAL A 88 -5.98 -3.97 7.25
N PHE A 89 -5.99 -5.03 6.45
CA PHE A 89 -6.28 -6.39 6.88
C PHE A 89 -5.18 -7.34 6.41
N ASN A 90 -5.16 -8.56 6.94
CA ASN A 90 -4.19 -9.59 6.51
C ASN A 90 -4.32 -9.92 5.01
N TRP A 91 -5.54 -9.84 4.46
CA TRP A 91 -5.81 -10.15 3.05
C TRP A 91 -5.52 -8.98 2.11
N GLY A 92 -5.39 -7.77 2.60
CA GLY A 92 -5.17 -6.60 1.75
C GLY A 92 -5.64 -5.31 2.37
N ILE A 93 -5.93 -4.35 1.50
CA ILE A 93 -6.27 -2.98 1.87
C ILE A 93 -7.65 -2.65 1.31
N CYS A 94 -8.53 -2.10 2.15
CA CYS A 94 -9.86 -1.69 1.73
C CYS A 94 -9.86 -0.20 1.35
N ILE A 95 -9.70 0.09 0.06
CA ILE A 95 -9.83 1.43 -0.52
C ILE A 95 -10.59 1.31 -1.85
N SER A 96 -11.31 2.38 -2.21
CA SER A 96 -12.13 2.39 -3.43
C SER A 96 -11.31 2.12 -4.69
N THR A 97 -10.11 2.69 -4.79
CA THR A 97 -9.23 2.52 -5.94
C THR A 97 -8.94 1.06 -6.24
N LEU A 98 -8.78 0.22 -5.20
CA LEU A 98 -8.53 -1.22 -5.37
C LEU A 98 -9.83 -2.02 -5.42
N ASN A 99 -10.85 -1.63 -4.64
CA ASN A 99 -12.11 -2.38 -4.55
C ASN A 99 -12.97 -2.23 -5.81
N HIS A 100 -12.88 -1.08 -6.48
CA HIS A 100 -13.63 -0.75 -7.69
C HIS A 100 -12.67 -0.44 -8.82
N TRP A 101 -11.82 -1.42 -9.13
CA TRP A 101 -10.71 -1.21 -10.05
C TRP A 101 -11.17 -0.81 -11.45
N VAL A 102 -10.61 0.28 -11.91
CA VAL A 102 -10.49 0.62 -13.33
C VAL A 102 -9.01 0.87 -13.60
N PRO A 103 -8.52 0.73 -14.83
CA PRO A 103 -7.11 0.98 -15.13
C PRO A 103 -6.66 2.32 -14.56
N THR A 104 -5.74 2.27 -13.61
CA THR A 104 -5.26 3.42 -12.84
C THR A 104 -3.74 3.32 -12.71
N PRO A 105 -3.00 4.41 -12.95
CA PRO A 105 -1.55 4.39 -12.77
C PRO A 105 -1.16 4.06 -11.32
N MET A 106 -0.08 3.32 -11.14
CA MET A 106 0.39 2.94 -9.80
C MET A 106 0.77 4.15 -8.95
N GLU A 107 1.21 5.24 -9.57
CA GLU A 107 1.43 6.50 -8.84
C GLU A 107 0.20 6.92 -8.06
N ARG A 108 -0.98 6.87 -8.68
CA ARG A 108 -2.26 7.21 -8.03
C ARG A 108 -2.64 6.18 -6.97
N VAL A 109 -2.47 4.90 -7.29
CA VAL A 109 -2.78 3.82 -6.34
C VAL A 109 -1.95 3.98 -5.06
N LEU A 110 -0.64 4.22 -5.21
CA LEU A 110 0.27 4.39 -4.08
C LEU A 110 -0.04 5.66 -3.28
N SER A 111 -0.41 6.74 -3.96
CA SER A 111 -0.82 7.97 -3.29
C SER A 111 -2.10 7.77 -2.47
N ASP A 112 -3.06 7.02 -2.99
CA ASP A 112 -4.29 6.72 -2.28
C ASP A 112 -4.04 5.82 -1.05
N ILE A 113 -3.12 4.87 -1.16
CA ILE A 113 -2.70 4.05 -0.01
C ILE A 113 -2.00 4.92 1.04
N PHE A 114 -1.11 5.79 0.60
CA PHE A 114 -0.40 6.69 1.51
C PHE A 114 -1.37 7.58 2.30
N ALA A 115 -2.44 8.01 1.66
CA ALA A 115 -3.47 8.83 2.30
C ALA A 115 -4.13 8.14 3.50
N LEU A 116 -4.05 6.80 3.58
CA LEU A 116 -4.57 6.05 4.73
C LEU A 116 -3.86 6.39 6.04
N PHE A 117 -2.62 6.86 5.99
CA PHE A 117 -1.95 7.31 7.21
C PHE A 117 -2.66 8.49 7.86
N TYR A 118 -3.41 9.27 7.08
CA TYR A 118 -4.15 10.45 7.54
C TYR A 118 -5.62 10.19 7.81
N SER A 119 -6.14 9.03 7.39
CA SER A 119 -7.58 8.76 7.51
C SER A 119 -7.85 7.30 7.84
N ASN A 120 -8.79 7.09 8.75
CA ASN A 120 -9.31 5.78 9.10
C ASN A 120 -10.82 5.82 8.94
N ASN A 121 -11.38 4.87 8.20
CA ASN A 121 -12.82 4.72 8.05
C ASN A 121 -13.29 3.51 8.87
N PRO A 122 -13.96 3.75 10.02
CA PRO A 122 -14.36 2.68 10.92
C PRO A 122 -15.64 1.98 10.44
N ASP A 123 -15.58 1.32 9.31
CA ASP A 123 -16.73 0.71 8.63
C ASP A 123 -16.88 -0.79 8.88
N ASN A 124 -16.15 -1.34 9.85
CA ASN A 124 -16.18 -2.77 10.18
C ASN A 124 -16.14 -2.98 11.70
N SER A 125 -16.21 -4.23 12.13
CA SER A 125 -16.28 -4.60 13.55
C SER A 125 -14.93 -5.03 14.15
N GLU A 126 -13.84 -4.87 13.41
CA GLU A 126 -12.52 -5.19 13.91
C GLU A 126 -12.09 -4.21 15.02
N GLN A 127 -11.10 -4.62 15.82
CA GLN A 127 -10.65 -3.82 16.96
C GLN A 127 -10.28 -2.37 16.60
N PRO A 128 -9.51 -2.10 15.53
CA PRO A 128 -9.17 -0.72 15.20
C PRO A 128 -10.42 0.15 14.96
N SER A 129 -11.42 -0.39 14.25
CA SER A 129 -12.65 0.35 13.97
C SER A 129 -13.47 0.60 15.24
N ARG A 130 -13.55 -0.41 16.11
CA ARG A 130 -14.27 -0.27 17.39
C ARG A 130 -13.64 0.83 18.25
N GLU A 131 -12.32 0.83 18.38
CA GLU A 131 -11.60 1.82 19.19
C GLU A 131 -11.69 3.21 18.56
N TYR A 132 -11.55 3.28 17.23
CA TYR A 132 -11.64 4.56 16.54
C TYR A 132 -12.98 5.28 16.81
N LYS A 133 -14.08 4.49 16.88
CA LYS A 133 -15.41 5.03 17.16
C LYS A 133 -15.64 5.35 18.64
N THR A 134 -15.09 4.55 19.56
CA THR A 134 -15.47 4.59 20.97
C THR A 134 -14.41 5.18 21.88
N ASN A 135 -13.14 5.11 21.51
CA ASN A 135 -12.02 5.61 22.31
C ASN A 135 -10.84 5.97 21.42
N ARG A 136 -10.89 7.17 20.85
CA ARG A 136 -9.88 7.65 19.92
C ARG A 136 -8.48 7.69 20.53
N ALA A 137 -8.36 8.08 21.80
CA ALA A 137 -7.07 8.15 22.49
C ALA A 137 -6.42 6.76 22.58
N LEU A 138 -7.22 5.73 22.90
CA LEU A 138 -6.73 4.35 22.94
C LEU A 138 -6.34 3.87 21.55
N PHE A 139 -7.15 4.19 20.53
CA PHE A 139 -6.84 3.87 19.14
C PHE A 139 -5.46 4.42 18.75
N GLU A 140 -5.22 5.70 19.00
CA GLU A 140 -3.96 6.34 18.65
C GLU A 140 -2.78 5.79 19.45
N GLN A 141 -3.01 5.44 20.72
CA GLN A 141 -2.00 4.77 21.55
C GLN A 141 -1.58 3.44 20.93
N HIS A 142 -2.54 2.64 20.49
CA HIS A 142 -2.26 1.35 19.84
C HIS A 142 -1.54 1.54 18.52
N CYS A 143 -1.90 2.55 17.73
CA CYS A 143 -1.17 2.88 16.51
C CYS A 143 0.31 3.11 16.80
N ARG A 144 0.61 3.94 17.80
CA ARG A 144 1.98 4.26 18.19
C ARG A 144 2.74 3.06 18.76
N GLU A 145 2.08 2.25 19.57
CA GLU A 145 2.67 1.04 20.13
C GLU A 145 3.05 0.05 19.03
N TRP A 146 2.18 -0.13 18.03
CA TRP A 146 2.45 -1.03 16.91
C TRP A 146 3.60 -0.53 16.03
N VAL A 147 3.75 0.78 15.89
CA VAL A 147 4.95 1.33 15.23
C VAL A 147 6.22 0.89 15.95
N LYS A 148 6.24 1.01 17.28
CA LYS A 148 7.40 0.63 18.07
C LYS A 148 7.68 -0.87 18.03
N LEU A 149 6.62 -1.69 17.99
CA LEU A 149 6.76 -3.15 18.00
C LEU A 149 7.10 -3.73 16.64
N TYR A 150 6.53 -3.19 15.55
CA TYR A 150 6.56 -3.85 14.23
C TYR A 150 7.17 -3.01 13.12
N ALA A 151 7.21 -1.69 13.25
CA ALA A 151 7.56 -0.79 12.16
C ALA A 151 8.79 0.08 12.47
N LYS A 152 9.69 -0.39 13.29
CA LYS A 152 10.95 0.32 13.53
C LYS A 152 11.84 0.23 12.29
N PRO A 153 12.42 1.36 11.87
CA PRO A 153 13.40 1.35 10.78
C PRO A 153 14.64 0.50 11.12
#